data_dfa60936d1f94c0e64c2eb0df9f4bcb1
#
_entry.id   dfa60936d1f94c0e64c2eb0df9f4bcb1
#
_cell.length_a   1.000
_cell.length_b   1.000
_cell.length_c   1.000
_cell.angle_alpha   90.00
_cell.angle_beta   90.00
_cell.angle_gamma   90.00
#
_symmetry.space_group_name_H-M   'P 1'
#
loop_
_entity.id
_entity.type
_entity.pdbx_description
1 polymer ?
#
loop_
_entity_poly.entity_id
_entity_poly.type
_entity_poly.pdbx_seq_one_letter_code
_entity_poly.pdbx_strand_id
1 'polypeptide(L)'
;MKTINIWRFATILFLSLTAIPVCGETVEEMPRFPGGDQALMEFIENNLHCPQKMLRIGANGRVIVSFVVEKDGSITEPKVVKTTLKYKSGKPYEDTRIIKQCEEEALRIVKMMPRWIPGKQCGVPVRVKYHVPFKFNQTKPKSRWEK
;
A
#
# COMPACT_ATOMS: atom_id res chain seq x y z
N MET A 1 57.51 36.10 47.66
CA MET A 1 56.48 36.37 46.65
C MET A 1 56.42 35.16 45.65
N LYS A 2 55.46 34.35 45.76
CA LYS A 2 55.29 33.21 44.86
C LYS A 2 54.11 33.51 43.91
N THR A 3 54.44 33.76 42.66
CA THR A 3 53.44 33.91 41.61
C THR A 3 52.88 32.56 41.27
N ILE A 4 51.65 32.36 41.60
CA ILE A 4 50.91 31.11 41.24
C ILE A 4 50.47 31.24 39.81
N ASN A 5 51.08 30.45 38.94
CA ASN A 5 50.65 30.30 37.55
C ASN A 5 49.35 29.53 37.47
N ILE A 6 48.25 30.24 37.37
CA ILE A 6 46.88 29.67 37.13
C ILE A 6 46.59 29.46 35.62
N TRP A 7 47.57 28.96 34.91
CA TRP A 7 47.47 28.74 33.48
C TRP A 7 47.48 27.24 33.10
N ARG A 8 46.76 26.43 33.83
CA ARG A 8 46.70 25.03 33.44
C ARG A 8 45.35 24.38 33.79
N PHE A 9 44.26 24.89 33.28
CA PHE A 9 43.05 24.08 33.09
C PHE A 9 42.18 24.71 31.99
N ALA A 10 42.73 24.80 30.78
CA ALA A 10 41.89 24.87 29.58
C ALA A 10 41.41 23.44 29.30
N THR A 11 40.41 22.98 30.03
CA THR A 11 39.61 21.84 29.64
C THR A 11 38.89 22.23 28.36
N ILE A 12 39.47 21.83 27.24
CA ILE A 12 38.79 21.84 25.94
C ILE A 12 37.64 20.87 26.08
N LEU A 13 36.47 21.42 26.39
CA LEU A 13 35.20 20.71 26.24
C LEU A 13 35.00 20.54 24.74
N PHE A 14 35.49 19.40 24.21
CA PHE A 14 35.20 18.95 22.86
C PHE A 14 33.73 18.59 22.86
N LEU A 15 32.88 19.58 22.58
CA LEU A 15 31.49 19.39 22.29
C LEU A 15 31.47 18.66 20.98
N SER A 16 31.51 17.32 21.04
CA SER A 16 31.20 16.46 19.88
C SER A 16 29.75 16.73 19.50
N LEU A 17 29.61 17.69 18.58
CA LEU A 17 28.36 17.88 17.85
C LEU A 17 28.13 16.63 17.04
N THR A 18 27.53 15.59 17.66
CA THR A 18 27.00 14.46 16.95
C THR A 18 25.88 15.04 16.09
N ALA A 19 26.15 15.23 14.82
CA ALA A 19 25.13 15.52 13.83
C ALA A 19 24.18 14.33 13.84
N ILE A 20 23.08 14.46 14.55
CA ILE A 20 21.97 13.53 14.46
C ILE A 20 21.47 13.73 13.04
N PRO A 21 21.50 12.72 12.17
CA PRO A 21 20.90 12.85 10.85
C PRO A 21 19.42 13.14 11.05
N VAL A 22 19.02 14.36 10.75
CA VAL A 22 17.60 14.73 10.68
C VAL A 22 17.03 14.02 9.48
N CYS A 23 16.52 12.83 9.73
CA CYS A 23 15.74 12.12 8.73
C CYS A 23 14.41 12.84 8.56
N GLY A 24 14.10 13.26 7.33
CA GLY A 24 12.84 13.91 7.03
C GLY A 24 11.63 13.01 7.36
N GLU A 25 10.50 13.60 7.63
CA GLU A 25 9.24 12.88 7.95
C GLU A 25 8.69 12.07 6.77
N THR A 26 9.33 12.11 5.61
CA THR A 26 8.88 11.42 4.40
C THR A 26 9.37 9.98 4.35
N VAL A 27 8.47 9.08 3.94
CA VAL A 27 8.83 7.69 3.64
C VAL A 27 9.73 7.66 2.41
N GLU A 28 10.94 7.13 2.55
CA GLU A 28 11.93 7.08 1.47
C GLU A 28 11.68 5.91 0.51
N GLU A 29 11.27 4.77 1.06
CA GLU A 29 10.93 3.59 0.27
C GLU A 29 9.46 3.19 0.55
N MET A 30 8.64 3.18 -0.50
CA MET A 30 7.25 2.73 -0.40
C MET A 30 7.17 1.21 -0.25
N PRO A 31 6.15 0.67 0.44
CA PRO A 31 5.92 -0.76 0.51
C PRO A 31 5.77 -1.37 -0.88
N ARG A 32 6.25 -2.61 -1.05
CA ARG A 32 6.16 -3.33 -2.33
C ARG A 32 5.59 -4.73 -2.13
N PHE A 33 4.76 -5.15 -3.09
CA PHE A 33 4.32 -6.54 -3.17
C PHE A 33 5.52 -7.44 -3.52
N PRO A 34 5.61 -8.68 -3.01
CA PRO A 34 6.64 -9.62 -3.41
C PRO A 34 6.60 -9.86 -4.93
N GLY A 35 7.70 -9.57 -5.61
CA GLY A 35 7.76 -9.60 -7.10
C GLY A 35 7.37 -8.29 -7.77
N GLY A 36 7.02 -7.24 -7.02
CA GLY A 36 6.74 -5.89 -7.52
C GLY A 36 5.31 -5.69 -8.04
N ASP A 37 5.10 -4.58 -8.71
CA ASP A 37 3.76 -4.15 -9.15
C ASP A 37 3.14 -5.11 -10.18
N GLN A 38 3.95 -5.69 -11.05
CA GLN A 38 3.45 -6.65 -12.05
C GLN A 38 2.92 -7.92 -11.36
N ALA A 39 3.66 -8.45 -10.38
CA ALA A 39 3.21 -9.61 -9.60
C ALA A 39 1.96 -9.31 -8.80
N LEU A 40 1.80 -8.09 -8.29
CA LEU A 40 0.57 -7.64 -7.63
C LEU A 40 -0.62 -7.65 -8.61
N MET A 41 -0.42 -7.12 -9.82
CA MET A 41 -1.47 -7.10 -10.84
C MET A 41 -1.89 -8.51 -11.23
N GLU A 42 -0.94 -9.41 -11.49
CA GLU A 42 -1.19 -10.82 -11.78
C GLU A 42 -1.90 -11.54 -10.64
N PHE A 43 -1.48 -11.28 -9.40
CA PHE A 43 -2.15 -11.84 -8.21
C PHE A 43 -3.60 -11.42 -8.12
N ILE A 44 -3.89 -10.13 -8.35
CA ILE A 44 -5.24 -9.60 -8.34
C ILE A 44 -6.06 -10.22 -9.48
N GLU A 45 -5.57 -10.22 -10.71
CA GLU A 45 -6.26 -10.76 -11.87
C GLU A 45 -6.59 -12.26 -11.73
N ASN A 46 -5.67 -13.03 -11.16
CA ASN A 46 -5.85 -14.47 -10.95
C ASN A 46 -6.86 -14.80 -9.83
N ASN A 47 -7.05 -13.91 -8.88
CA ASN A 47 -7.90 -14.14 -7.72
C ASN A 47 -9.22 -13.35 -7.73
N LEU A 48 -9.36 -12.36 -8.63
CA LEU A 48 -10.53 -11.49 -8.68
C LEU A 48 -11.72 -12.16 -9.35
N HIS A 49 -12.80 -12.34 -8.61
CA HIS A 49 -14.06 -12.87 -9.13
C HIS A 49 -15.04 -11.72 -9.36
N CYS A 50 -15.35 -11.48 -10.63
CA CYS A 50 -16.36 -10.49 -10.98
C CYS A 50 -17.78 -11.08 -10.80
N PRO A 51 -18.71 -10.39 -10.12
CA PRO A 51 -20.08 -10.86 -9.98
C PRO A 51 -20.74 -11.10 -11.34
N GLN A 52 -21.38 -12.28 -11.52
CA GLN A 52 -22.00 -12.69 -12.80
C GLN A 52 -23.00 -11.66 -13.32
N LYS A 53 -23.78 -11.04 -12.43
CA LYS A 53 -24.74 -10.00 -12.80
C LYS A 53 -24.05 -8.79 -13.43
N MET A 54 -22.88 -8.39 -12.88
CA MET A 54 -22.09 -7.30 -13.43
C MET A 54 -21.61 -7.60 -14.86
N LEU A 55 -21.18 -8.84 -15.10
CA LEU A 55 -20.76 -9.29 -16.42
C LEU A 55 -21.92 -9.25 -17.44
N ARG A 56 -23.12 -9.69 -17.04
CA ARG A 56 -24.32 -9.73 -17.92
C ARG A 56 -24.76 -8.34 -18.37
N ILE A 57 -24.72 -7.37 -17.49
CA ILE A 57 -25.18 -6.00 -17.76
C ILE A 57 -24.12 -5.10 -18.39
N GLY A 58 -22.91 -5.61 -18.53
CA GLY A 58 -21.81 -4.84 -19.09
C GLY A 58 -21.31 -3.72 -18.21
N ALA A 59 -21.47 -3.85 -16.90
CA ALA A 59 -20.91 -2.88 -15.97
C ALA A 59 -19.41 -3.09 -15.79
N ASN A 60 -18.69 -2.01 -15.54
CA ASN A 60 -17.28 -1.99 -15.23
C ASN A 60 -16.97 -0.93 -14.18
N GLY A 61 -15.78 -0.99 -13.61
CA GLY A 61 -15.34 0.01 -12.66
C GLY A 61 -14.18 -0.43 -11.80
N ARG A 62 -14.03 0.27 -10.69
CA ARG A 62 -12.94 -0.01 -9.74
C ARG A 62 -13.39 0.22 -8.30
N VAL A 63 -12.83 -0.59 -7.44
CA VAL A 63 -12.92 -0.45 -5.98
C VAL A 63 -11.51 -0.12 -5.48
N ILE A 64 -11.37 0.95 -4.73
CA ILE A 64 -10.10 1.33 -4.11
C ILE A 64 -10.13 0.90 -2.66
N VAL A 65 -9.21 0.03 -2.29
CA VAL A 65 -9.02 -0.43 -0.91
C VAL A 65 -7.76 0.17 -0.34
N SER A 66 -7.84 0.73 0.85
CA SER A 66 -6.68 1.12 1.64
C SER A 66 -6.40 0.07 2.70
N PHE A 67 -5.15 -0.13 3.02
CA PHE A 67 -4.67 -0.96 4.11
C PHE A 67 -3.33 -0.43 4.62
N VAL A 68 -2.91 -0.91 5.75
CA VAL A 68 -1.60 -0.57 6.32
C VAL A 68 -0.66 -1.75 6.12
N VAL A 69 0.51 -1.48 5.57
CA VAL A 69 1.62 -2.42 5.57
C VAL A 69 2.45 -2.16 6.82
N GLU A 70 2.48 -3.15 7.70
CA GLU A 70 3.20 -3.07 8.97
C GLU A 70 4.72 -3.20 8.76
N LYS A 71 5.49 -2.95 9.80
CA LYS A 71 6.96 -3.05 9.80
C LYS A 71 7.47 -4.45 9.45
N ASP A 72 6.69 -5.49 9.73
CA ASP A 72 6.99 -6.88 9.41
C ASP A 72 6.43 -7.34 8.05
N GLY A 73 5.80 -6.42 7.30
CA GLY A 73 5.17 -6.68 6.01
C GLY A 73 3.75 -7.25 6.08
N SER A 74 3.20 -7.47 7.27
CA SER A 74 1.81 -7.90 7.42
C SER A 74 0.84 -6.78 7.02
N ILE A 75 -0.37 -7.16 6.60
CA ILE A 75 -1.41 -6.22 6.20
C ILE A 75 -2.43 -6.11 7.32
N THR A 76 -2.73 -4.86 7.70
CA THR A 76 -3.73 -4.54 8.72
C THR A 76 -4.70 -3.46 8.23
N GLU A 77 -5.81 -3.31 8.90
CA GLU A 77 -6.82 -2.28 8.65
C GLU A 77 -7.32 -2.16 7.19
N PRO A 78 -7.69 -3.27 6.52
CA PRO A 78 -8.22 -3.19 5.16
C PRO A 78 -9.57 -2.47 5.16
N LYS A 79 -9.70 -1.42 4.35
CA LYS A 79 -10.89 -0.60 4.26
C LYS A 79 -11.16 -0.15 2.82
N VAL A 80 -12.41 -0.24 2.38
CA VAL A 80 -12.83 0.36 1.12
C VAL A 80 -12.87 1.87 1.26
N VAL A 81 -12.17 2.57 0.38
CA VAL A 81 -12.10 4.04 0.36
C VAL A 81 -13.07 4.62 -0.66
N LYS A 82 -13.13 3.99 -1.83
CA LYS A 82 -13.95 4.48 -2.93
C LYS A 82 -14.36 3.35 -3.86
N THR A 83 -15.64 3.35 -4.22
CA THR A 83 -16.18 2.46 -5.25
C THR A 83 -16.72 3.30 -6.40
N THR A 84 -16.32 2.97 -7.62
CA THR A 84 -16.79 3.63 -8.82
C THR A 84 -17.16 2.56 -9.83
N LEU A 85 -18.44 2.25 -9.95
CA LEU A 85 -18.98 1.33 -10.94
C LEU A 85 -19.85 2.11 -11.93
N LYS A 86 -19.81 1.72 -13.19
CA LYS A 86 -20.56 2.36 -14.27
C LYS A 86 -21.11 1.32 -15.24
N TYR A 87 -22.25 1.59 -15.83
CA TYR A 87 -22.72 0.88 -17.00
C TYR A 87 -21.81 1.15 -18.21
N LYS A 88 -21.89 0.29 -19.21
CA LYS A 88 -21.22 0.50 -20.51
C LYS A 88 -21.59 1.86 -21.15
N SER A 89 -22.80 2.35 -20.87
CA SER A 89 -23.27 3.68 -21.29
C SER A 89 -22.61 4.86 -20.56
N GLY A 90 -21.73 4.60 -19.57
CA GLY A 90 -21.08 5.62 -18.74
C GLY A 90 -21.91 6.10 -17.56
N LYS A 91 -23.19 5.72 -17.45
CA LYS A 91 -24.03 6.08 -16.30
C LYS A 91 -23.56 5.39 -15.02
N PRO A 92 -23.65 6.06 -13.86
CA PRO A 92 -23.33 5.44 -12.57
C PRO A 92 -24.14 4.16 -12.34
N TYR A 93 -23.52 3.17 -11.73
CA TYR A 93 -24.20 1.93 -11.34
C TYR A 93 -24.72 2.06 -9.91
N GLU A 94 -26.01 1.82 -9.70
CA GLU A 94 -26.68 2.11 -8.43
C GLU A 94 -27.13 0.88 -7.63
N ASP A 95 -26.97 -0.34 -8.18
CA ASP A 95 -27.35 -1.57 -7.45
C ASP A 95 -26.41 -1.82 -6.27
N THR A 96 -26.84 -1.41 -5.11
CA THR A 96 -26.08 -1.49 -3.85
C THR A 96 -25.62 -2.92 -3.52
N ARG A 97 -26.37 -3.95 -3.91
CA ARG A 97 -26.01 -5.36 -3.64
C ARG A 97 -24.76 -5.75 -4.41
N ILE A 98 -24.68 -5.37 -5.67
CA ILE A 98 -23.53 -5.68 -6.53
C ILE A 98 -22.32 -4.85 -6.11
N ILE A 99 -22.53 -3.58 -5.77
CA ILE A 99 -21.48 -2.72 -5.23
C ILE A 99 -20.85 -3.39 -4.01
N LYS A 100 -21.69 -3.83 -3.06
CA LYS A 100 -21.23 -4.51 -1.85
C LYS A 100 -20.48 -5.81 -2.15
N GLN A 101 -20.96 -6.62 -3.11
CA GLN A 101 -20.24 -7.83 -3.53
C GLN A 101 -18.84 -7.53 -4.09
N CYS A 102 -18.71 -6.48 -4.89
CA CYS A 102 -17.40 -6.06 -5.40
C CYS A 102 -16.47 -5.58 -4.29
N GLU A 103 -17.00 -4.87 -3.30
CA GLU A 103 -16.25 -4.41 -2.14
C GLU A 103 -15.78 -5.56 -1.26
N GLU A 104 -16.66 -6.51 -0.97
CA GLU A 104 -16.34 -7.73 -0.20
C GLU A 104 -15.28 -8.57 -0.90
N GLU A 105 -15.37 -8.70 -2.22
CA GLU A 105 -14.40 -9.43 -3.03
C GLU A 105 -13.01 -8.75 -2.99
N ALA A 106 -12.96 -7.44 -3.14
CA ALA A 106 -11.71 -6.69 -3.04
C ALA A 106 -11.06 -6.84 -1.65
N LEU A 107 -11.87 -6.77 -0.57
CA LEU A 107 -11.39 -7.00 0.80
C LEU A 107 -10.90 -8.43 1.00
N ARG A 108 -11.58 -9.43 0.40
CA ARG A 108 -11.17 -10.84 0.45
C ARG A 108 -9.77 -11.01 -0.14
N ILE A 109 -9.51 -10.41 -1.30
CA ILE A 109 -8.20 -10.50 -1.96
C ILE A 109 -7.11 -9.85 -1.11
N VAL A 110 -7.36 -8.68 -0.53
CA VAL A 110 -6.39 -8.02 0.35
C VAL A 110 -6.01 -8.92 1.54
N LYS A 111 -6.99 -9.62 2.13
CA LYS A 111 -6.75 -10.57 3.23
C LYS A 111 -5.96 -11.81 2.82
N MET A 112 -5.97 -12.17 1.54
CA MET A 112 -5.23 -13.31 0.99
C MET A 112 -3.81 -12.94 0.54
N MET A 113 -3.48 -11.66 0.49
CA MET A 113 -2.15 -11.22 0.05
C MET A 113 -1.05 -11.75 0.98
N PRO A 114 0.10 -12.16 0.41
CA PRO A 114 1.26 -12.53 1.20
C PRO A 114 1.83 -11.31 1.94
N ARG A 115 2.82 -11.53 2.77
CA ARG A 115 3.57 -10.43 3.40
C ARG A 115 4.24 -9.57 2.36
N TRP A 116 4.10 -8.27 2.51
CA TRP A 116 4.73 -7.27 1.67
C TRP A 116 6.15 -6.96 2.15
N ILE A 117 6.94 -6.37 1.27
CA ILE A 117 8.20 -5.72 1.64
C ILE A 117 7.80 -4.40 2.27
N PRO A 118 8.11 -4.14 3.56
CA PRO A 118 7.67 -2.93 4.25
C PRO A 118 8.35 -1.68 3.67
N GLY A 119 7.66 -0.55 3.81
CA GLY A 119 8.27 0.74 3.54
C GLY A 119 9.37 1.06 4.54
N LYS A 120 10.30 1.92 4.14
CA LYS A 120 11.41 2.35 5.00
C LYS A 120 11.52 3.86 5.07
N GLN A 121 11.95 4.30 6.23
CA GLN A 121 12.34 5.68 6.50
C GLN A 121 13.68 5.64 7.22
N CYS A 122 14.69 6.33 6.67
CA CYS A 122 16.05 6.27 7.19
C CYS A 122 16.60 4.82 7.34
N GLY A 123 16.28 3.95 6.40
CA GLY A 123 16.66 2.53 6.44
C GLY A 123 15.92 1.67 7.45
N VAL A 124 14.99 2.24 8.24
CA VAL A 124 14.20 1.54 9.26
C VAL A 124 12.80 1.23 8.73
N PRO A 125 12.31 -0.02 8.85
CA PRO A 125 10.95 -0.36 8.46
C PRO A 125 9.90 0.47 9.22
N VAL A 126 8.93 1.03 8.49
CA VAL A 126 7.84 1.83 9.05
C VAL A 126 6.48 1.34 8.56
N ARG A 127 5.44 1.64 9.35
CA ARG A 127 4.05 1.44 8.92
C ARG A 127 3.71 2.42 7.81
N VAL A 128 3.17 1.93 6.72
CA VAL A 128 2.75 2.79 5.61
C VAL A 128 1.34 2.42 5.16
N LYS A 129 0.50 3.42 5.04
CA LYS A 129 -0.83 3.27 4.45
C LYS A 129 -0.70 3.20 2.93
N TYR A 130 -1.24 2.15 2.36
CA TYR A 130 -1.19 1.91 0.92
C TYR A 130 -2.59 1.79 0.31
N HIS A 131 -2.72 2.07 -0.98
CA HIS A 131 -3.99 2.03 -1.70
C HIS A 131 -3.84 1.20 -2.96
N VAL A 132 -4.74 0.24 -3.15
CA VAL A 132 -4.76 -0.62 -4.33
C VAL A 132 -6.10 -0.49 -5.04
N PRO A 133 -6.11 -0.17 -6.35
CA PRO A 133 -7.31 -0.18 -7.16
C PRO A 133 -7.58 -1.57 -7.72
N PHE A 134 -8.73 -2.14 -7.39
CA PHE A 134 -9.24 -3.37 -7.97
C PHE A 134 -10.13 -3.04 -9.15
N LYS A 135 -9.72 -3.42 -10.35
CA LYS A 135 -10.45 -3.15 -11.60
C LYS A 135 -11.40 -4.30 -11.90
N PHE A 136 -12.69 -4.05 -11.87
CA PHE A 136 -13.74 -4.96 -12.30
C PHE A 136 -14.10 -4.65 -13.74
N ASN A 137 -13.46 -5.31 -14.67
CA ASN A 137 -13.71 -5.19 -16.11
C ASN A 137 -14.27 -6.50 -16.64
N GLN A 138 -14.94 -6.43 -17.79
CA GLN A 138 -15.47 -7.61 -18.51
C GLN A 138 -14.39 -8.44 -19.22
N THR A 139 -13.11 -8.16 -19.00
CA THR A 139 -12.07 -9.03 -19.53
C THR A 139 -12.29 -10.43 -18.94
N LYS A 140 -12.73 -11.35 -19.82
CA LYS A 140 -12.72 -12.78 -19.52
C LYS A 140 -11.37 -13.10 -18.88
N PRO A 141 -11.32 -13.87 -17.79
CA PRO A 141 -10.05 -14.41 -17.35
C PRO A 141 -9.42 -15.06 -18.58
N LYS A 142 -8.18 -14.71 -18.90
CA LYS A 142 -7.43 -15.42 -19.94
C LYS A 142 -7.55 -16.88 -19.61
N SER A 143 -8.32 -17.61 -20.44
CA SER A 143 -8.48 -19.04 -20.25
C SER A 143 -7.07 -19.64 -20.30
N ARG A 144 -6.72 -20.42 -19.29
CA ARG A 144 -5.40 -21.12 -19.17
C ARG A 144 -5.05 -21.94 -20.42
N TRP A 145 -5.91 -21.95 -21.44
CA TRP A 145 -5.87 -22.77 -22.63
C TRP A 145 -5.61 -21.99 -23.95
N GLU A 146 -5.54 -20.66 -23.91
CA GLU A 146 -5.09 -19.89 -25.08
C GLU A 146 -3.56 -19.79 -25.06
N LYS A 147 -2.95 -20.78 -25.68
CA LYS A 147 -1.55 -20.70 -26.12
C LYS A 147 -1.49 -20.02 -27.47
#